data_eab80201e57d32fa45e930cb4f0f6cb0
#
_entry.id   eab80201e57d32fa45e930cb4f0f6cb0
#
_cell.length_a   1.000
_cell.length_b   1.000
_cell.length_c   1.000
_cell.angle_alpha   90.00
_cell.angle_beta   90.00
_cell.angle_gamma   90.00
#
_symmetry.space_group_name_H-M   'P 1'
#
loop_
_entity.id
_entity.type
_entity.pdbx_description
1 polymer ?
#
loop_
_entity_poly.entity_id
_entity_poly.type
_entity_poly.pdbx_seq_one_letter_code
_entity_poly.pdbx_strand_id
1 'polypeptide(L)'
;MKFRSSLTILCCCLPTLLTGCASLPASTRPEQIASPNFDQRKSNFVIIHHTSNDSVEPALRTLTSPESKVSAHYLIDRNGKTIQLVDENARAWHAGKSYWGGNTDMNSASIGIELDNNGSEPFAQAQIDALLALLADLKQRHNIPTTNFIGHADVAPARKEDPSAYFPWDVLAKNGFGLWCDKPAPDVPQGFDLTLTLAALGYDPGIPDESVLAFRLHYLRGDLIVALEQENAIAFCLWQQKSAERLRNRP
;
A
#
# COMPACT_ATOMS: atom_id res chain seq x y z
N MET A 1 12.71 -87.09 -2.90
CA MET A 1 11.55 -86.24 -2.70
C MET A 1 11.99 -84.80 -2.99
N LYS A 2 11.57 -84.21 -4.15
CA LYS A 2 11.92 -82.86 -4.57
C LYS A 2 10.73 -81.96 -4.31
N PHE A 3 10.84 -81.04 -3.36
CA PHE A 3 9.84 -79.96 -3.15
C PHE A 3 10.12 -78.82 -4.14
N ARG A 4 9.15 -78.54 -4.99
CA ARG A 4 9.14 -77.30 -5.83
C ARG A 4 8.39 -76.20 -5.08
N SER A 5 9.10 -75.13 -4.81
CA SER A 5 8.53 -73.92 -4.23
C SER A 5 8.07 -73.01 -5.36
N SER A 6 6.76 -72.77 -5.44
CA SER A 6 6.18 -71.79 -6.38
C SER A 6 6.19 -70.41 -5.75
N LEU A 7 6.89 -69.47 -6.40
CA LEU A 7 6.95 -68.06 -6.01
C LEU A 7 5.81 -67.31 -6.71
N THR A 8 4.82 -66.87 -5.95
CA THR A 8 3.69 -66.01 -6.44
C THR A 8 4.09 -64.58 -6.37
N ILE A 9 4.27 -63.91 -7.52
CA ILE A 9 4.55 -62.47 -7.61
C ILE A 9 3.22 -61.76 -7.51
N LEU A 10 3.03 -61.03 -6.40
CA LEU A 10 1.88 -60.12 -6.17
C LEU A 10 2.17 -58.78 -6.84
N CYS A 11 1.50 -58.53 -7.96
CA CYS A 11 1.60 -57.26 -8.69
C CYS A 11 0.73 -56.19 -7.98
N CYS A 12 1.34 -55.30 -7.20
CA CYS A 12 0.66 -54.13 -6.61
C CYS A 12 0.43 -53.06 -7.68
N CYS A 13 -0.79 -53.00 -8.21
CA CYS A 13 -1.22 -51.87 -9.01
C CYS A 13 -1.53 -50.68 -8.08
N LEU A 14 -0.65 -49.67 -8.05
CA LEU A 14 -0.93 -48.38 -7.43
C LEU A 14 -1.89 -47.60 -8.35
N PRO A 15 -3.05 -47.10 -7.85
CA PRO A 15 -3.87 -46.21 -8.64
C PRO A 15 -3.23 -44.80 -8.67
N THR A 16 -2.78 -44.39 -9.85
CA THR A 16 -2.39 -42.99 -10.12
C THR A 16 -3.63 -42.12 -10.04
N LEU A 17 -3.78 -41.36 -8.96
CA LEU A 17 -4.77 -40.26 -8.83
C LEU A 17 -4.37 -39.13 -9.79
N LEU A 18 -4.95 -39.14 -10.99
CA LEU A 18 -4.94 -37.97 -11.88
C LEU A 18 -5.86 -36.91 -11.28
N THR A 19 -5.27 -35.95 -10.58
CA THR A 19 -5.96 -34.70 -10.22
C THR A 19 -6.17 -33.89 -11.50
N GLY A 20 -7.22 -34.17 -12.23
CA GLY A 20 -7.66 -33.35 -13.34
C GLY A 20 -8.15 -32.01 -12.81
N CYS A 21 -7.60 -30.90 -13.31
CA CYS A 21 -8.25 -29.59 -13.17
C CYS A 21 -9.66 -29.69 -13.73
N ALA A 22 -10.67 -29.71 -12.87
CA ALA A 22 -12.06 -29.71 -13.26
C ALA A 22 -12.37 -28.38 -13.96
N SER A 23 -12.32 -28.35 -15.29
CA SER A 23 -12.88 -27.26 -16.06
C SER A 23 -14.38 -27.29 -15.91
N LEU A 24 -15.02 -26.16 -15.60
CA LEU A 24 -16.47 -26.03 -15.56
C LEU A 24 -17.06 -26.57 -16.87
N PRO A 25 -18.20 -27.30 -16.82
CA PRO A 25 -18.89 -27.78 -18.01
C PRO A 25 -19.22 -26.60 -18.95
N ALA A 26 -19.14 -26.82 -20.25
CA ALA A 26 -19.36 -25.78 -21.27
C ALA A 26 -20.72 -25.05 -21.11
N SER A 27 -21.73 -25.73 -20.56
CA SER A 27 -23.05 -25.19 -20.27
C SER A 27 -23.11 -24.16 -19.12
N THR A 28 -22.04 -24.04 -18.31
CA THR A 28 -21.96 -23.09 -17.19
C THR A 28 -21.08 -21.87 -17.53
N ARG A 29 -20.46 -21.83 -18.70
CA ARG A 29 -19.71 -20.65 -19.14
C ARG A 29 -20.70 -19.62 -19.69
N PRO A 30 -20.63 -18.36 -19.18
CA PRO A 30 -21.45 -17.30 -19.73
C PRO A 30 -21.09 -17.05 -21.20
N GLU A 31 -22.09 -16.72 -22.02
CA GLU A 31 -21.86 -16.18 -23.35
C GLU A 31 -21.05 -14.88 -23.24
N GLN A 32 -20.01 -14.74 -24.05
CA GLN A 32 -19.15 -13.54 -24.07
C GLN A 32 -19.49 -12.70 -25.30
N ILE A 33 -20.05 -11.53 -25.03
CA ILE A 33 -20.30 -10.49 -26.05
C ILE A 33 -19.43 -9.31 -25.66
N ALA A 34 -18.44 -8.97 -26.52
CA ALA A 34 -17.50 -7.89 -26.24
C ALA A 34 -18.19 -6.52 -26.36
N SER A 35 -18.10 -5.71 -25.32
CA SER A 35 -18.47 -4.28 -25.40
C SER A 35 -17.24 -3.46 -25.76
N PRO A 36 -17.34 -2.46 -26.64
CA PRO A 36 -16.25 -1.51 -26.90
C PRO A 36 -16.14 -0.41 -25.81
N ASN A 37 -17.10 -0.35 -24.88
CA ASN A 37 -17.24 0.72 -23.89
C ASN A 37 -16.55 0.31 -22.58
N PHE A 38 -15.24 0.36 -22.54
CA PHE A 38 -14.44 0.13 -21.33
C PHE A 38 -13.13 0.88 -21.37
N ASP A 39 -12.61 1.21 -20.19
CA ASP A 39 -11.26 1.75 -19.98
C ASP A 39 -10.40 0.76 -19.20
N GLN A 40 -9.09 0.95 -19.26
CA GLN A 40 -8.18 0.23 -18.37
C GLN A 40 -8.36 0.70 -16.93
N ARG A 41 -8.04 -0.17 -15.96
CA ARG A 41 -8.08 0.17 -14.55
C ARG A 41 -7.12 1.34 -14.27
N LYS A 42 -7.58 2.35 -13.55
CA LYS A 42 -6.76 3.43 -13.03
C LYS A 42 -6.57 3.28 -11.52
N SER A 43 -5.33 3.31 -11.07
CA SER A 43 -5.02 3.37 -9.65
C SER A 43 -5.47 4.71 -9.08
N ASN A 44 -6.12 4.68 -7.90
CA ASN A 44 -6.65 5.87 -7.24
C ASN A 44 -5.85 6.29 -6.02
N PHE A 45 -4.80 5.54 -5.67
CA PHE A 45 -3.91 5.79 -4.54
C PHE A 45 -2.46 5.66 -4.95
N VAL A 46 -1.59 6.35 -4.21
CA VAL A 46 -0.16 6.07 -4.16
C VAL A 46 0.20 5.66 -2.74
N ILE A 47 0.95 4.56 -2.60
CA ILE A 47 1.50 4.12 -1.32
C ILE A 47 3.02 4.27 -1.37
N ILE A 48 3.54 5.04 -0.42
CA ILE A 48 4.97 5.27 -0.25
C ILE A 48 5.54 4.25 0.73
N HIS A 49 6.69 3.70 0.36
CA HIS A 49 7.47 2.73 1.13
C HIS A 49 8.91 3.20 1.31
N HIS A 50 9.64 2.55 2.24
CA HIS A 50 11.08 2.54 2.21
C HIS A 50 11.60 1.09 2.24
N THR A 51 12.76 0.86 1.63
CA THR A 51 13.28 -0.49 1.37
C THR A 51 13.83 -1.19 2.61
N SER A 52 14.10 -0.48 3.69
CA SER A 52 14.81 -0.98 4.90
C SER A 52 16.20 -1.54 4.57
N ASN A 53 16.89 -0.98 3.56
CA ASN A 53 18.22 -1.38 3.12
C ASN A 53 19.18 -0.19 3.11
N ASP A 54 20.48 -0.48 3.17
CA ASP A 54 21.54 0.54 3.09
C ASP A 54 21.94 0.89 1.65
N SER A 55 21.44 0.12 0.66
CA SER A 55 21.66 0.38 -0.76
C SER A 55 20.54 -0.21 -1.62
N VAL A 56 20.47 0.24 -2.87
CA VAL A 56 19.37 -0.12 -3.81
C VAL A 56 19.42 -1.57 -4.30
N GLU A 57 20.62 -2.19 -4.35
CA GLU A 57 20.82 -3.51 -4.95
C GLU A 57 20.07 -4.64 -4.21
N PRO A 58 20.06 -4.74 -2.86
CA PRO A 58 19.26 -5.72 -2.15
C PRO A 58 17.76 -5.53 -2.40
N ALA A 59 17.28 -4.29 -2.38
CA ALA A 59 15.88 -3.98 -2.68
C ALA A 59 15.51 -4.42 -4.09
N LEU A 60 16.34 -4.08 -5.08
CA LEU A 60 16.10 -4.47 -6.47
C LEU A 60 16.04 -5.99 -6.64
N ARG A 61 16.97 -6.73 -6.02
CA ARG A 61 16.92 -8.21 -6.03
C ARG A 61 15.63 -8.75 -5.42
N THR A 62 15.20 -8.20 -4.27
CA THR A 62 13.96 -8.63 -3.59
C THR A 62 12.73 -8.33 -4.45
N LEU A 63 12.62 -7.13 -5.00
CA LEU A 63 11.46 -6.69 -5.76
C LEU A 63 11.33 -7.33 -7.15
N THR A 64 12.41 -7.98 -7.65
CA THR A 64 12.43 -8.66 -8.96
C THR A 64 12.58 -10.19 -8.86
N SER A 65 12.75 -10.74 -7.64
CA SER A 65 12.83 -12.19 -7.43
C SER A 65 11.43 -12.82 -7.36
N PRO A 66 11.16 -13.87 -8.13
CA PRO A 66 9.89 -14.60 -8.04
C PRO A 66 9.69 -15.31 -6.69
N GLU A 67 10.78 -15.62 -5.97
CA GLU A 67 10.75 -16.28 -4.67
C GLU A 67 10.28 -15.36 -3.56
N SER A 68 10.55 -14.05 -3.66
CA SER A 68 10.19 -13.06 -2.64
C SER A 68 8.69 -12.80 -2.55
N LYS A 69 7.95 -13.00 -3.65
CA LYS A 69 6.51 -12.76 -3.79
C LYS A 69 6.10 -11.34 -3.36
N VAL A 70 7.00 -10.37 -3.57
CA VAL A 70 6.76 -8.95 -3.39
C VAL A 70 7.26 -8.18 -4.61
N SER A 71 6.63 -7.06 -4.93
CA SER A 71 7.04 -6.16 -6.01
C SER A 71 6.50 -4.76 -5.75
N ALA A 72 7.07 -3.75 -6.40
CA ALA A 72 6.55 -2.39 -6.42
C ALA A 72 6.48 -1.89 -7.87
N HIS A 73 5.72 -0.82 -8.13
CA HIS A 73 5.68 -0.23 -9.46
C HIS A 73 6.98 0.54 -9.75
N TYR A 74 7.48 1.26 -8.74
CA TYR A 74 8.67 2.10 -8.85
C TYR A 74 9.61 1.87 -7.68
N LEU A 75 10.90 2.04 -7.96
CA LEU A 75 11.98 2.14 -6.98
C LEU A 75 12.80 3.38 -7.28
N ILE A 76 13.02 4.23 -6.28
CA ILE A 76 13.84 5.45 -6.39
C ILE A 76 15.08 5.28 -5.51
N ASP A 77 16.28 5.35 -6.11
CA ASP A 77 17.53 5.27 -5.35
C ASP A 77 17.86 6.59 -4.64
N ARG A 78 18.89 6.60 -3.79
CA ARG A 78 19.33 7.78 -3.03
C ARG A 78 19.77 8.95 -3.91
N ASN A 79 20.17 8.68 -5.15
CA ASN A 79 20.61 9.70 -6.10
C ASN A 79 19.44 10.24 -6.96
N GLY A 80 18.22 9.77 -6.73
CA GLY A 80 17.02 10.18 -7.47
C GLY A 80 16.80 9.40 -8.76
N LYS A 81 17.58 8.36 -9.06
CA LYS A 81 17.30 7.52 -10.22
C LYS A 81 16.02 6.72 -9.99
N THR A 82 15.02 6.96 -10.82
CA THR A 82 13.73 6.27 -10.80
C THR A 82 13.76 5.06 -11.73
N ILE A 83 13.36 3.90 -11.20
CA ILE A 83 13.31 2.61 -11.91
C ILE A 83 11.86 2.13 -11.88
N GLN A 84 11.26 1.88 -13.04
CA GLN A 84 9.96 1.22 -13.13
C GLN A 84 10.17 -0.30 -13.17
N LEU A 85 9.50 -1.03 -12.27
CA LEU A 85 9.60 -2.48 -12.12
C LEU A 85 8.33 -3.20 -12.60
N VAL A 86 7.16 -2.59 -12.39
CA VAL A 86 5.87 -3.13 -12.79
C VAL A 86 5.10 -2.05 -13.54
N ASP A 87 4.40 -2.43 -14.61
CA ASP A 87 3.51 -1.55 -15.36
C ASP A 87 2.36 -1.05 -14.45
N GLU A 88 1.98 0.22 -14.56
CA GLU A 88 0.98 0.85 -13.70
C GLU A 88 -0.44 0.24 -13.85
N ASN A 89 -0.73 -0.37 -15.00
CA ASN A 89 -1.99 -1.08 -15.23
C ASN A 89 -1.98 -2.50 -14.63
N ALA A 90 -0.80 -3.02 -14.27
CA ALA A 90 -0.64 -4.29 -13.58
C ALA A 90 -0.76 -4.10 -12.05
N ARG A 91 -1.03 -5.18 -11.34
CA ARG A 91 -1.12 -5.21 -9.87
C ARG A 91 0.24 -5.60 -9.29
N ALA A 92 1.03 -4.67 -8.80
CA ALA A 92 2.22 -4.98 -8.01
C ALA A 92 1.84 -5.46 -6.58
N TRP A 93 2.73 -6.22 -5.93
CA TRP A 93 2.48 -6.84 -4.62
C TRP A 93 3.27 -6.12 -3.53
N HIS A 94 2.84 -4.90 -3.16
CA HIS A 94 3.55 -4.04 -2.22
C HIS A 94 2.81 -3.77 -0.90
N ALA A 95 1.45 -3.80 -0.91
CA ALA A 95 0.67 -3.46 0.28
C ALA A 95 0.32 -4.67 1.15
N GLY A 96 0.33 -5.90 0.60
CA GLY A 96 -0.04 -7.12 1.31
C GLY A 96 -1.47 -7.07 1.88
N LYS A 97 -1.69 -7.67 3.06
CA LYS A 97 -2.94 -7.52 3.80
C LYS A 97 -3.02 -6.08 4.31
N SER A 98 -4.03 -5.35 3.88
CA SER A 98 -4.13 -3.91 4.05
C SER A 98 -5.59 -3.46 4.16
N TYR A 99 -5.80 -2.25 4.70
CA TYR A 99 -7.11 -1.61 4.78
C TYR A 99 -6.94 -0.11 4.63
N TRP A 100 -7.80 0.54 3.84
CA TRP A 100 -7.93 1.99 3.82
C TRP A 100 -9.30 2.42 3.34
N GLY A 101 -10.07 3.08 4.23
CA GLY A 101 -11.38 3.63 3.90
C GLY A 101 -12.40 2.62 3.36
N GLY A 102 -12.37 1.38 3.86
CA GLY A 102 -13.22 0.27 3.43
C GLY A 102 -12.62 -0.61 2.33
N ASN A 103 -11.48 -0.20 1.73
CA ASN A 103 -10.79 -1.02 0.73
C ASN A 103 -9.79 -1.96 1.41
N THR A 104 -9.90 -3.26 1.18
CA THR A 104 -9.05 -4.31 1.74
C THR A 104 -8.03 -4.88 0.76
N ASP A 105 -8.02 -4.42 -0.51
CA ASP A 105 -7.04 -4.78 -1.53
C ASP A 105 -6.33 -3.55 -2.10
N MET A 106 -5.44 -2.98 -1.29
CA MET A 106 -4.68 -1.79 -1.69
C MET A 106 -3.66 -2.08 -2.80
N ASN A 107 -3.20 -3.31 -2.98
CA ASN A 107 -2.41 -3.69 -4.16
C ASN A 107 -3.15 -3.41 -5.47
N SER A 108 -4.46 -3.66 -5.49
CA SER A 108 -5.29 -3.44 -6.67
C SER A 108 -5.68 -1.96 -6.86
N ALA A 109 -5.70 -1.18 -5.80
CA ALA A 109 -6.18 0.20 -5.82
C ALA A 109 -5.08 1.25 -5.96
N SER A 110 -3.80 0.86 -5.86
CA SER A 110 -2.69 1.82 -5.73
C SER A 110 -1.50 1.54 -6.64
N ILE A 111 -0.63 2.55 -6.72
CA ILE A 111 0.74 2.48 -7.23
C ILE A 111 1.67 2.49 -6.04
N GLY A 112 2.52 1.47 -5.86
CA GLY A 112 3.53 1.41 -4.81
C GLY A 112 4.86 1.96 -5.28
N ILE A 113 5.46 2.84 -4.48
CA ILE A 113 6.76 3.46 -4.72
C ILE A 113 7.69 3.17 -3.56
N GLU A 114 8.78 2.48 -3.82
CA GLU A 114 9.85 2.18 -2.88
C GLU A 114 10.94 3.25 -2.94
N LEU A 115 11.40 3.69 -1.78
CA LEU A 115 12.53 4.61 -1.65
C LEU A 115 13.69 3.87 -0.99
N ASP A 116 14.87 3.89 -1.61
CA ASP A 116 16.08 3.31 -1.03
C ASP A 116 16.50 4.10 0.23
N ASN A 117 16.13 3.56 1.38
CA ASN A 117 16.41 4.13 2.70
C ASN A 117 16.33 3.02 3.75
N ASN A 118 17.18 3.07 4.77
CA ASN A 118 17.20 2.06 5.84
C ASN A 118 16.18 2.30 6.96
N GLY A 119 15.43 3.42 6.90
CA GLY A 119 14.39 3.79 7.88
C GLY A 119 14.89 4.54 9.11
N SER A 120 16.21 4.67 9.30
CA SER A 120 16.82 5.32 10.46
C SER A 120 17.57 6.63 10.15
N GLU A 121 17.44 7.11 8.92
CA GLU A 121 18.12 8.31 8.43
C GLU A 121 17.18 9.19 7.57
N PRO A 122 17.46 10.50 7.42
CA PRO A 122 16.72 11.36 6.50
C PRO A 122 16.80 10.85 5.05
N PHE A 123 15.75 11.08 4.28
CA PHE A 123 15.72 10.80 2.85
C PHE A 123 16.55 11.84 2.09
N ALA A 124 17.34 11.38 1.12
CA ALA A 124 18.20 12.27 0.33
C ALA A 124 17.35 13.27 -0.49
N GLN A 125 17.81 14.53 -0.59
CA GLN A 125 17.07 15.58 -1.32
C GLN A 125 16.83 15.20 -2.78
N ALA A 126 17.84 14.64 -3.47
CA ALA A 126 17.70 14.20 -4.86
C ALA A 126 16.60 13.11 -5.02
N GLN A 127 16.47 12.23 -4.02
CA GLN A 127 15.42 11.20 -3.99
C GLN A 127 14.03 11.82 -3.81
N ILE A 128 13.90 12.80 -2.92
CA ILE A 128 12.62 13.52 -2.71
C ILE A 128 12.25 14.35 -3.95
N ASP A 129 13.20 15.01 -4.60
CA ASP A 129 12.95 15.76 -5.82
C ASP A 129 12.45 14.84 -6.96
N ALA A 130 13.08 13.67 -7.12
CA ALA A 130 12.64 12.65 -8.08
C ALA A 130 11.25 12.09 -7.73
N LEU A 131 10.98 11.85 -6.45
CA LEU A 131 9.66 11.43 -5.98
C LEU A 131 8.59 12.47 -6.33
N LEU A 132 8.81 13.74 -6.01
CA LEU A 132 7.85 14.82 -6.30
C LEU A 132 7.55 14.92 -7.81
N ALA A 133 8.55 14.78 -8.66
CA ALA A 133 8.36 14.76 -10.12
C ALA A 133 7.50 13.56 -10.57
N LEU A 134 7.77 12.36 -10.05
CA LEU A 134 6.99 11.17 -10.33
C LEU A 134 5.54 11.30 -9.82
N LEU A 135 5.35 11.82 -8.61
CA LEU A 135 4.01 12.03 -8.03
C LEU A 135 3.17 13.02 -8.85
N ALA A 136 3.79 14.08 -9.39
CA ALA A 136 3.10 15.06 -10.24
C ALA A 136 2.59 14.41 -11.53
N ASP A 137 3.41 13.60 -12.19
CA ASP A 137 3.04 12.85 -13.39
C ASP A 137 1.93 11.83 -13.09
N LEU A 138 2.08 11.01 -12.05
CA LEU A 138 1.08 10.03 -11.63
C LEU A 138 -0.25 10.67 -11.28
N LYS A 139 -0.22 11.77 -10.49
CA LYS A 139 -1.43 12.51 -10.11
C LYS A 139 -2.18 13.01 -11.33
N GLN A 140 -1.47 13.55 -12.32
CA GLN A 140 -2.08 14.06 -13.54
C GLN A 140 -2.68 12.94 -14.40
N ARG A 141 -1.91 11.87 -14.68
CA ARG A 141 -2.33 10.79 -15.57
C ARG A 141 -3.47 9.94 -14.99
N HIS A 142 -3.44 9.66 -13.71
CA HIS A 142 -4.44 8.84 -13.03
C HIS A 142 -5.55 9.66 -12.35
N ASN A 143 -5.44 10.99 -12.32
CA ASN A 143 -6.37 11.89 -11.61
C ASN A 143 -6.51 11.52 -10.12
N ILE A 144 -5.36 11.29 -9.45
CA ILE A 144 -5.32 10.86 -8.04
C ILE A 144 -5.65 12.05 -7.13
N PRO A 145 -6.65 11.96 -6.23
CA PRO A 145 -6.94 13.00 -5.26
C PRO A 145 -5.76 13.29 -4.33
N THR A 146 -5.63 14.53 -3.87
CA THR A 146 -4.56 14.93 -2.94
C THR A 146 -4.53 14.04 -1.68
N THR A 147 -5.68 13.68 -1.14
CA THR A 147 -5.81 12.86 0.07
C THR A 147 -5.40 11.39 -0.10
N ASN A 148 -5.06 10.96 -1.32
CA ASN A 148 -4.81 9.55 -1.64
C ASN A 148 -3.32 9.22 -1.82
N PHE A 149 -2.42 10.07 -1.33
CA PHE A 149 -0.99 9.80 -1.19
C PHE A 149 -0.70 9.48 0.28
N ILE A 150 -0.42 8.22 0.59
CA ILE A 150 -0.38 7.66 1.94
C ILE A 150 0.82 6.73 2.13
N GLY A 151 1.11 6.36 3.36
CA GLY A 151 2.19 5.44 3.70
C GLY A 151 1.75 3.98 3.79
N HIS A 152 2.69 3.06 3.73
CA HIS A 152 2.41 1.64 3.97
C HIS A 152 1.95 1.39 5.41
N ALA A 153 2.54 2.09 6.38
CA ALA A 153 2.11 2.03 7.78
C ALA A 153 0.64 2.45 7.94
N ASP A 154 0.15 3.44 7.16
CA ASP A 154 -1.24 3.89 7.23
C ASP A 154 -2.23 2.77 6.85
N VAL A 155 -1.89 1.98 5.84
CA VAL A 155 -2.78 0.93 5.31
C VAL A 155 -2.55 -0.44 5.94
N ALA A 156 -1.46 -0.62 6.69
CA ALA A 156 -1.11 -1.89 7.33
C ALA A 156 -0.49 -1.69 8.73
N PRO A 157 -1.13 -0.92 9.64
CA PRO A 157 -0.52 -0.41 10.86
C PRO A 157 -0.04 -1.50 11.83
N ALA A 158 -0.68 -2.67 11.86
CA ALA A 158 -0.29 -3.76 12.75
C ALA A 158 1.02 -4.49 12.34
N ARG A 159 1.62 -4.16 11.18
CA ARG A 159 2.77 -4.92 10.65
C ARG A 159 3.80 -4.10 9.90
N LYS A 160 3.57 -2.80 9.72
CA LYS A 160 4.41 -1.92 8.90
C LYS A 160 4.68 -0.59 9.59
N GLU A 161 5.91 -0.11 9.37
CA GLU A 161 6.41 1.15 9.92
C GLU A 161 7.02 2.03 8.81
N ASP A 162 6.80 1.66 7.54
CA ASP A 162 7.32 2.39 6.38
C ASP A 162 6.25 3.30 5.73
N PRO A 163 6.67 4.50 5.25
CA PRO A 163 7.96 5.11 5.48
C PRO A 163 8.15 5.59 6.92
N SER A 164 9.41 5.64 7.36
CA SER A 164 9.75 6.01 8.74
C SER A 164 9.44 7.47 9.08
N ALA A 165 9.56 7.82 10.37
CA ALA A 165 9.36 9.18 10.87
C ALA A 165 10.27 10.24 10.23
N TYR A 166 11.37 9.83 9.58
CA TYR A 166 12.27 10.72 8.83
C TYR A 166 11.72 11.12 7.46
N PHE A 167 10.62 10.50 7.00
CA PHE A 167 10.03 10.83 5.71
C PHE A 167 9.34 12.21 5.76
N PRO A 168 9.62 13.11 4.78
CA PRO A 168 9.18 14.51 4.84
C PRO A 168 7.75 14.67 4.30
N TRP A 169 6.75 14.15 5.00
CA TRP A 169 5.34 14.25 4.62
C TRP A 169 4.86 15.67 4.41
N ASP A 170 5.36 16.62 5.24
CA ASP A 170 5.03 18.04 5.10
C ASP A 170 5.50 18.65 3.77
N VAL A 171 6.65 18.18 3.26
CA VAL A 171 7.16 18.58 1.92
C VAL A 171 6.24 18.06 0.83
N LEU A 172 5.79 16.81 0.91
CA LEU A 172 4.86 16.24 -0.06
C LEU A 172 3.54 17.01 -0.06
N ALA A 173 2.96 17.25 1.12
CA ALA A 173 1.68 17.96 1.26
C ALA A 173 1.75 19.41 0.73
N LYS A 174 2.86 20.14 0.96
CA LYS A 174 3.10 21.47 0.38
C LYS A 174 3.12 21.46 -1.15
N ASN A 175 3.46 20.32 -1.76
CA ASN A 175 3.42 20.11 -3.21
C ASN A 175 2.11 19.46 -3.71
N GLY A 176 1.10 19.32 -2.83
CA GLY A 176 -0.22 18.81 -3.18
C GLY A 176 -0.34 17.28 -3.18
N PHE A 177 0.54 16.57 -2.47
CA PHE A 177 0.53 15.12 -2.33
C PHE A 177 0.39 14.72 -0.85
N GLY A 178 -0.78 14.21 -0.48
CA GLY A 178 -1.14 13.89 0.90
C GLY A 178 -1.68 15.10 1.67
N LEU A 179 -2.05 14.83 2.91
CA LEU A 179 -2.53 15.82 3.87
C LEU A 179 -1.41 16.15 4.87
N TRP A 180 -1.44 17.36 5.38
CA TRP A 180 -0.58 17.77 6.48
C TRP A 180 -1.22 18.92 7.25
N CYS A 181 -1.02 19.00 8.56
CA CYS A 181 -1.52 20.05 9.41
C CYS A 181 -0.37 20.80 10.10
N ASP A 182 0.08 21.92 9.52
CA ASP A 182 1.10 22.80 10.14
C ASP A 182 0.56 23.57 11.34
N LYS A 183 -0.74 23.88 11.32
CA LYS A 183 -1.43 24.64 12.35
C LYS A 183 -2.64 23.87 12.83
N PRO A 184 -2.52 23.17 13.96
CA PRO A 184 -3.65 22.45 14.54
C PRO A 184 -4.86 23.37 14.72
N ALA A 185 -6.05 22.83 14.49
CA ALA A 185 -7.30 23.56 14.71
C ALA A 185 -7.38 24.02 16.17
N PRO A 186 -7.62 25.31 16.44
CA PRO A 186 -7.64 25.83 17.81
C PRO A 186 -8.80 25.25 18.64
N ASP A 187 -9.93 24.95 18.00
CA ASP A 187 -11.17 24.54 18.65
C ASP A 187 -11.62 23.15 18.18
N VAL A 188 -11.14 22.13 18.85
CA VAL A 188 -11.65 20.76 18.67
C VAL A 188 -13.05 20.68 19.31
N PRO A 189 -14.09 20.16 18.62
CA PRO A 189 -15.43 20.07 19.18
C PRO A 189 -15.49 19.29 20.49
N GLN A 190 -16.37 19.70 21.40
CA GLN A 190 -16.63 18.92 22.61
C GLN A 190 -17.15 17.52 22.23
N GLY A 191 -16.61 16.47 22.86
CA GLY A 191 -16.95 15.09 22.54
C GLY A 191 -16.23 14.56 21.28
N PHE A 192 -15.16 15.22 20.86
CA PHE A 192 -14.32 14.72 19.75
C PHE A 192 -13.81 13.31 20.06
N ASP A 193 -13.95 12.42 19.08
CA ASP A 193 -13.48 11.04 19.17
C ASP A 193 -12.37 10.84 18.11
N LEU A 194 -11.15 10.60 18.59
CA LEU A 194 -9.99 10.38 17.75
C LEU A 194 -10.16 9.14 16.88
N THR A 195 -10.62 8.02 17.43
CA THR A 195 -10.71 6.76 16.69
C THR A 195 -11.75 6.81 15.58
N LEU A 196 -12.89 7.44 15.82
CA LEU A 196 -13.89 7.70 14.78
C LEU A 196 -13.34 8.65 13.70
N THR A 197 -12.56 9.65 14.10
CA THR A 197 -11.93 10.57 13.16
C THR A 197 -10.88 9.87 12.30
N LEU A 198 -10.05 9.01 12.89
CA LEU A 198 -9.07 8.20 12.15
C LEU A 198 -9.77 7.25 11.16
N ALA A 199 -10.88 6.61 11.56
CA ALA A 199 -11.69 5.81 10.65
C ALA A 199 -12.25 6.65 9.49
N ALA A 200 -12.70 7.88 9.73
CA ALA A 200 -13.15 8.82 8.70
C ALA A 200 -11.99 9.28 7.79
N LEU A 201 -10.76 9.35 8.29
CA LEU A 201 -9.55 9.58 7.53
C LEU A 201 -9.17 8.38 6.65
N GLY A 202 -9.55 7.15 7.02
CA GLY A 202 -9.31 5.94 6.25
C GLY A 202 -8.70 4.79 7.03
N TYR A 203 -8.19 5.02 8.23
CA TYR A 203 -7.58 4.00 9.08
C TYR A 203 -8.55 2.87 9.44
N ASP A 204 -8.01 1.70 9.76
CA ASP A 204 -8.81 0.51 10.10
C ASP A 204 -9.45 0.66 11.49
N PRO A 205 -10.80 0.75 11.57
CA PRO A 205 -11.48 0.82 12.86
C PRO A 205 -11.44 -0.49 13.66
N GLY A 206 -11.05 -1.59 13.04
CA GLY A 206 -10.92 -2.90 13.69
C GLY A 206 -9.64 -3.04 14.55
N ILE A 207 -8.68 -2.13 14.39
CA ILE A 207 -7.40 -2.10 15.12
C ILE A 207 -7.05 -0.65 15.49
N PRO A 208 -7.83 -0.03 16.40
CA PRO A 208 -7.71 1.40 16.68
C PRO A 208 -6.37 1.80 17.30
N ASP A 209 -5.78 0.97 18.14
CA ASP A 209 -4.50 1.28 18.80
C ASP A 209 -3.35 1.34 17.79
N GLU A 210 -3.26 0.36 16.91
CA GLU A 210 -2.27 0.34 15.83
C GLU A 210 -2.51 1.48 14.83
N SER A 211 -3.76 1.82 14.56
CA SER A 211 -4.12 2.96 13.72
C SER A 211 -3.68 4.30 14.31
N VAL A 212 -3.76 4.47 15.62
CA VAL A 212 -3.21 5.64 16.34
C VAL A 212 -1.68 5.68 16.21
N LEU A 213 -1.00 4.55 16.35
CA LEU A 213 0.46 4.50 16.19
C LEU A 213 0.90 4.87 14.77
N ALA A 214 0.23 4.37 13.74
CA ALA A 214 0.50 4.75 12.35
C ALA A 214 0.20 6.23 12.09
N PHE A 215 -0.88 6.75 12.62
CA PHE A 215 -1.19 8.18 12.57
C PHE A 215 -0.08 9.04 13.19
N ARG A 216 0.44 8.65 14.36
CA ARG A 216 1.57 9.33 15.01
C ARG A 216 2.83 9.25 14.17
N LEU A 217 3.11 8.10 13.59
CA LEU A 217 4.27 7.92 12.70
C LEU A 217 4.21 8.91 11.53
N HIS A 218 3.07 9.02 10.87
CA HIS A 218 2.87 9.86 9.70
C HIS A 218 2.82 11.35 10.06
N TYR A 219 1.93 11.75 10.96
CA TYR A 219 1.57 13.16 11.19
C TYR A 219 2.26 13.81 12.37
N LEU A 220 2.86 13.02 13.27
CA LEU A 220 3.57 13.47 14.46
C LEU A 220 5.05 13.06 14.43
N ARG A 221 5.56 12.59 13.29
CA ARG A 221 6.95 12.14 13.09
C ARG A 221 7.40 11.08 14.09
N GLY A 222 6.48 10.19 14.48
CA GLY A 222 6.76 9.12 15.44
C GLY A 222 6.90 9.59 16.89
N ASP A 223 6.57 10.84 17.20
CA ASP A 223 6.55 11.30 18.59
C ASP A 223 5.45 10.57 19.35
N LEU A 224 5.86 9.76 20.33
CA LEU A 224 4.96 8.97 21.17
C LEU A 224 4.51 9.73 22.44
N ILE A 225 5.09 10.91 22.71
CA ILE A 225 4.82 11.73 23.91
C ILE A 225 4.14 13.03 23.45
N VAL A 226 3.05 12.92 22.71
CA VAL A 226 2.25 14.07 22.29
C VAL A 226 1.07 14.23 23.23
N ALA A 227 0.78 15.48 23.61
CA ALA A 227 -0.43 15.78 24.40
C ALA A 227 -1.68 15.38 23.60
N LEU A 228 -2.65 14.78 24.25
CA LEU A 228 -3.89 14.32 23.61
C LEU A 228 -4.62 15.46 22.89
N GLU A 229 -4.58 16.67 23.44
CA GLU A 229 -5.17 17.87 22.85
C GLU A 229 -4.52 18.21 21.50
N GLN A 230 -3.19 18.06 21.40
CA GLN A 230 -2.46 18.33 20.15
C GLN A 230 -2.77 17.24 19.11
N GLU A 231 -2.81 15.97 19.50
CA GLU A 231 -3.17 14.86 18.64
C GLU A 231 -4.57 15.02 18.08
N ASN A 232 -5.55 15.34 18.92
CA ASN A 232 -6.93 15.59 18.51
C ASN A 232 -7.03 16.78 17.57
N ALA A 233 -6.29 17.85 17.83
CA ALA A 233 -6.29 19.05 16.99
C ALA A 233 -5.73 18.78 15.58
N ILE A 234 -4.66 17.98 15.48
CA ILE A 234 -4.10 17.55 14.20
C ILE A 234 -5.09 16.66 13.44
N ALA A 235 -5.65 15.63 14.09
CA ALA A 235 -6.62 14.73 13.48
C ALA A 235 -7.85 15.48 12.97
N PHE A 236 -8.38 16.44 13.75
CA PHE A 236 -9.50 17.27 13.35
C PHE A 236 -9.17 18.16 12.14
N CYS A 237 -8.02 18.80 12.14
CA CYS A 237 -7.53 19.61 11.01
C CYS A 237 -7.44 18.78 9.71
N LEU A 238 -6.87 17.58 9.77
CA LEU A 238 -6.78 16.68 8.62
C LEU A 238 -8.15 16.21 8.12
N TRP A 239 -9.07 15.93 9.04
CA TRP A 239 -10.44 15.58 8.70
C TRP A 239 -11.16 16.74 7.99
N GLN A 240 -10.96 17.98 8.43
CA GLN A 240 -11.51 19.17 7.77
C GLN A 240 -10.96 19.30 6.34
N GLN A 241 -9.64 19.14 6.14
CA GLN A 241 -9.01 19.21 4.82
C GLN A 241 -9.58 18.14 3.87
N LYS A 242 -9.68 16.89 4.34
CA LYS A 242 -10.24 15.78 3.58
C LYS A 242 -11.70 16.01 3.20
N SER A 243 -12.48 16.52 4.14
CA SER A 243 -13.90 16.84 3.91
C SER A 243 -14.07 17.96 2.89
N ALA A 244 -13.24 19.00 2.95
CA ALA A 244 -13.25 20.09 1.99
C ALA A 244 -12.85 19.65 0.58
N GLU A 245 -11.87 18.73 0.43
CA GLU A 245 -11.50 18.17 -0.88
C GLU A 245 -12.66 17.35 -1.47
N ARG A 246 -13.31 16.52 -0.66
CA ARG A 246 -14.49 15.74 -1.10
C ARG A 246 -15.63 16.62 -1.62
N LEU A 247 -15.86 17.77 -0.99
CA LEU A 247 -16.89 18.70 -1.43
C LEU A 247 -16.54 19.40 -2.76
N ARG A 248 -15.27 19.72 -2.98
CA ARG A 248 -14.79 20.31 -4.26
C ARG A 248 -14.85 19.35 -5.43
N ASN A 249 -14.64 18.07 -5.18
CA ASN A 249 -14.56 17.02 -6.22
C ASN A 249 -15.91 16.32 -6.47
N ARG A 250 -17.02 16.84 -5.92
CA ARG A 250 -18.36 16.36 -6.28
C ARG A 250 -18.70 16.83 -7.71
N PRO A 251 -19.20 15.88 -8.56
CA PRO A 251 -19.61 16.19 -9.92
C PRO A 251 -20.80 17.18 -9.93
#